data_7042b00a51d67587721a9e0293509b2d
#
_entry.id   7042b00a51d67587721a9e0293509b2d
#
_cell.length_a   1.000
_cell.length_b   1.000
_cell.length_c   1.000
_cell.angle_alpha   90.00
_cell.angle_beta   90.00
_cell.angle_gamma   90.00
#
_symmetry.space_group_name_H-M   'P 1'
#
loop_
_entity.id
_entity.type
_entity.pdbx_description
1 polymer ?
#
loop_
_entity_poly.entity_id
_entity_poly.type
_entity_poly.pdbx_seq_one_letter_code
_entity_poly.pdbx_strand_id
1 'polypeptide(L)'
;MDVQIEQSWKDALKDEFDKPYFAGLVSELHRQKLAGAVIFPPGRQIFKAFELCPLDKVKVVILGQDPYHGYGQAMGLSFSVPEGVPAPPSLKNIFREIESDLGIRMSGSPDLRPWAVQGVLLLNSVLTVRSGEPTSHSGIGWQTFTDAVIRTISDRCDGVVFLLWGNYAKSKASLIDTSRHHILEAAHPSPLARGAFSGCRHFSRTNEILEAEGKKPIDWRL
;
A
#
# COMPACT_ATOMS: atom_id res chain seq x y z
N MET A 1 12.78 14.14 -14.55
CA MET A 1 12.66 14.77 -13.20
C MET A 1 13.42 13.94 -12.18
N ASP A 2 14.18 14.56 -11.28
CA ASP A 2 14.89 13.83 -10.20
C ASP A 2 13.98 13.62 -9.00
N VAL A 3 13.40 12.43 -8.91
CA VAL A 3 12.49 12.03 -7.82
C VAL A 3 13.27 11.26 -6.77
N GLN A 4 13.10 11.64 -5.51
CA GLN A 4 13.75 10.98 -4.37
C GLN A 4 12.97 9.73 -3.97
N ILE A 5 13.24 8.63 -4.63
CA ILE A 5 12.68 7.30 -4.40
C ILE A 5 13.82 6.27 -4.36
N GLU A 6 13.58 5.12 -3.73
CA GLU A 6 14.57 4.04 -3.65
C GLU A 6 15.05 3.60 -5.05
N GLN A 7 16.35 3.27 -5.17
CA GLN A 7 17.03 3.18 -6.47
C GLN A 7 16.43 2.15 -7.43
N SER A 8 16.04 0.96 -6.95
CA SER A 8 15.47 -0.06 -7.84
C SER A 8 14.13 0.38 -8.45
N TRP A 9 13.33 1.10 -7.69
CA TRP A 9 12.09 1.72 -8.16
C TRP A 9 12.36 2.91 -9.08
N LYS A 10 13.35 3.71 -8.75
CA LYS A 10 13.75 4.85 -9.60
C LYS A 10 14.15 4.40 -11.00
N ASP A 11 14.94 3.34 -11.08
CA ASP A 11 15.36 2.76 -12.35
C ASP A 11 14.20 2.16 -13.14
N ALA A 12 13.32 1.43 -12.45
CA ALA A 12 12.17 0.77 -13.07
C ALA A 12 11.08 1.74 -13.55
N LEU A 13 10.92 2.87 -12.88
CA LEU A 13 9.86 3.84 -13.12
C LEU A 13 10.36 5.14 -13.78
N LYS A 14 11.62 5.18 -14.21
CA LYS A 14 12.24 6.40 -14.75
C LYS A 14 11.41 7.10 -15.85
N ASP A 15 10.80 6.31 -16.72
CA ASP A 15 10.00 6.83 -17.83
C ASP A 15 8.70 7.48 -17.33
N GLU A 16 8.14 7.04 -16.19
CA GLU A 16 6.95 7.66 -15.60
C GLU A 16 7.24 9.08 -15.10
N PHE A 17 8.43 9.31 -14.51
CA PHE A 17 8.81 10.61 -13.98
C PHE A 17 8.98 11.70 -15.05
N ASP A 18 9.14 11.31 -16.30
CA ASP A 18 9.28 12.23 -17.44
C ASP A 18 7.96 12.45 -18.19
N LYS A 19 6.88 11.78 -17.80
CA LYS A 19 5.56 11.97 -18.41
C LYS A 19 4.89 13.25 -17.94
N PRO A 20 4.09 13.91 -18.82
CA PRO A 20 3.40 15.16 -18.49
C PRO A 20 2.51 15.07 -17.24
N TYR A 21 1.82 13.93 -17.03
CA TYR A 21 0.96 13.79 -15.86
C TYR A 21 1.73 13.89 -14.55
N PHE A 22 2.96 13.36 -14.52
CA PHE A 22 3.79 13.39 -13.31
C PHE A 22 4.27 14.81 -13.00
N ALA A 23 4.67 15.55 -14.03
CA ALA A 23 5.00 16.96 -13.88
C ALA A 23 3.79 17.78 -13.39
N GLY A 24 2.60 17.51 -13.93
CA GLY A 24 1.34 18.11 -13.48
C GLY A 24 1.01 17.79 -12.02
N LEU A 25 1.19 16.55 -11.60
CA LEU A 25 1.04 16.10 -10.21
C LEU A 25 1.95 16.88 -9.25
N VAL A 26 3.24 16.98 -9.59
CA VAL A 26 4.23 17.70 -8.77
C VAL A 26 3.89 19.18 -8.69
N SER A 27 3.53 19.79 -9.83
CA SER A 27 3.12 21.21 -9.88
C SER A 27 1.89 21.48 -9.01
N GLU A 28 0.89 20.60 -9.05
CA GLU A 28 -0.32 20.73 -8.25
C GLU A 28 -0.03 20.64 -6.74
N LEU A 29 0.81 19.70 -6.32
CA LEU A 29 1.24 19.59 -4.93
C LEU A 29 1.99 20.86 -4.46
N HIS A 30 2.87 21.40 -5.29
CA HIS A 30 3.57 22.64 -4.98
C HIS A 30 2.60 23.83 -4.90
N ARG A 31 1.68 23.94 -5.86
CA ARG A 31 0.66 24.99 -5.85
C ARG A 31 -0.16 25.00 -4.57
N GLN A 32 -0.62 23.81 -4.14
CA GLN A 32 -1.41 23.68 -2.92
C GLN A 32 -0.59 24.05 -1.68
N LYS A 33 0.67 23.61 -1.57
CA LYS A 33 1.55 24.00 -0.46
C LYS A 33 1.79 25.50 -0.39
N LEU A 34 2.04 26.15 -1.53
CA LEU A 34 2.19 27.61 -1.61
C LEU A 34 0.92 28.35 -1.21
N ALA A 35 -0.25 27.75 -1.46
CA ALA A 35 -1.54 28.28 -0.99
C ALA A 35 -1.84 27.98 0.49
N GLY A 36 -0.90 27.38 1.24
CA GLY A 36 -1.03 27.10 2.66
C GLY A 36 -1.71 25.76 3.00
N ALA A 37 -1.94 24.89 2.04
CA ALA A 37 -2.52 23.57 2.31
C ALA A 37 -1.55 22.68 3.10
N VAL A 38 -2.08 22.01 4.11
CA VAL A 38 -1.38 20.95 4.84
C VAL A 38 -1.64 19.63 4.13
N ILE A 39 -0.56 18.97 3.70
CA ILE A 39 -0.61 17.72 2.92
C ILE A 39 0.05 16.60 3.71
N PHE A 40 -0.60 15.44 3.76
CA PHE A 40 -0.09 14.24 4.39
C PHE A 40 0.20 13.12 3.37
N PRO A 41 1.16 12.24 3.66
CA PRO A 41 2.18 12.33 4.72
C PRO A 41 3.18 13.45 4.43
N PRO A 42 4.08 13.78 5.40
CA PRO A 42 5.20 14.68 5.13
C PRO A 42 6.01 14.24 3.91
N GLY A 43 6.53 15.20 3.13
CA GLY A 43 7.13 14.93 1.83
C GLY A 43 8.17 13.80 1.81
N ARG A 44 9.00 13.72 2.85
CA ARG A 44 10.01 12.66 3.04
C ARG A 44 9.40 11.24 3.22
N GLN A 45 8.10 11.14 3.50
CA GLN A 45 7.41 9.87 3.76
C GLN A 45 6.51 9.44 2.60
N ILE A 46 6.33 10.25 1.56
CA ILE A 46 5.43 9.94 0.43
C ILE A 46 5.80 8.59 -0.21
N PHE A 47 7.10 8.31 -0.37
CA PHE A 47 7.61 7.08 -0.97
C PHE A 47 8.15 6.06 0.05
N LYS A 48 7.70 6.12 1.30
CA LYS A 48 8.20 5.25 2.38
C LYS A 48 7.97 3.76 2.09
N ALA A 49 6.86 3.40 1.47
CA ALA A 49 6.57 2.02 1.09
C ALA A 49 7.64 1.46 0.14
N PHE A 50 8.12 2.26 -0.78
CA PHE A 50 9.15 1.91 -1.75
C PHE A 50 10.55 1.82 -1.11
N GLU A 51 10.83 2.73 -0.16
CA GLU A 51 12.09 2.71 0.59
C GLU A 51 12.26 1.42 1.40
N LEU A 52 11.20 0.98 2.09
CA LEU A 52 11.23 -0.19 2.94
C LEU A 52 11.10 -1.51 2.18
N CYS A 53 10.56 -1.48 0.97
CA CYS A 53 10.35 -2.65 0.13
C CYS A 53 10.87 -2.39 -1.29
N PRO A 54 12.18 -2.55 -1.55
CA PRO A 54 12.75 -2.48 -2.89
C PRO A 54 12.05 -3.42 -3.87
N LEU A 55 12.08 -3.11 -5.17
CA LEU A 55 11.36 -3.85 -6.20
C LEU A 55 11.71 -5.36 -6.21
N ASP A 56 12.98 -5.69 -6.07
CA ASP A 56 13.46 -7.08 -6.06
C ASP A 56 13.11 -7.84 -4.76
N LYS A 57 12.60 -7.15 -3.75
CA LYS A 57 12.17 -7.74 -2.48
C LYS A 57 10.67 -7.94 -2.36
N VAL A 58 9.89 -7.44 -3.31
CA VAL A 58 8.42 -7.54 -3.27
C VAL A 58 7.97 -8.99 -3.31
N LYS A 59 7.27 -9.43 -2.28
CA LYS A 59 6.60 -10.73 -2.18
C LYS A 59 5.09 -10.61 -2.14
N VAL A 60 4.61 -9.56 -1.48
CA VAL A 60 3.18 -9.30 -1.25
C VAL A 60 2.91 -7.83 -1.53
N VAL A 61 1.77 -7.55 -2.15
CA VAL A 61 1.25 -6.18 -2.29
C VAL A 61 -0.08 -6.10 -1.55
N ILE A 62 -0.19 -5.16 -0.63
CA ILE A 62 -1.46 -4.80 0.00
C ILE A 62 -1.84 -3.41 -0.50
N LEU A 63 -2.93 -3.34 -1.27
CA LEU A 63 -3.36 -2.10 -1.89
C LEU A 63 -4.39 -1.38 -1.03
N GLY A 64 -4.01 -0.20 -0.52
CA GLY A 64 -4.91 0.74 0.12
C GLY A 64 -5.42 1.81 -0.87
N GLN A 65 -6.26 2.73 -0.40
CA GLN A 65 -6.86 3.77 -1.23
C GLN A 65 -6.08 5.08 -1.16
N ASP A 66 -6.26 5.85 -0.12
CA ASP A 66 -5.54 7.10 0.12
C ASP A 66 -5.02 7.16 1.57
N PRO A 67 -4.06 8.05 1.87
CA PRO A 67 -3.52 8.19 3.22
C PRO A 67 -4.58 8.66 4.22
N TYR A 68 -4.37 8.35 5.49
CA TYR A 68 -5.14 8.96 6.57
C TYR A 68 -5.00 10.49 6.53
N HIS A 69 -6.12 11.20 6.69
CA HIS A 69 -6.16 12.67 6.60
C HIS A 69 -6.06 13.40 7.94
N GLY A 70 -5.94 12.65 9.04
CA GLY A 70 -5.72 13.21 10.38
C GLY A 70 -4.25 13.49 10.65
N TYR A 71 -3.99 14.47 11.51
CA TYR A 71 -2.62 14.80 11.92
C TYR A 71 -1.92 13.60 12.56
N GLY A 72 -0.66 13.37 12.17
CA GLY A 72 0.21 12.34 12.74
C GLY A 72 -0.16 10.90 12.38
N GLN A 73 -1.12 10.66 11.50
CA GLN A 73 -1.57 9.31 11.13
C GLN A 73 -0.84 8.74 9.91
N ALA A 74 -0.86 9.44 8.79
CA ALA A 74 -0.23 8.97 7.55
C ALA A 74 1.31 8.93 7.69
N MET A 75 1.89 7.81 7.29
CA MET A 75 3.33 7.58 7.37
C MET A 75 3.94 7.00 6.09
N GLY A 76 3.18 7.04 4.99
CA GLY A 76 3.62 6.54 3.69
C GLY A 76 3.46 5.03 3.47
N LEU A 77 2.76 4.36 4.36
CA LEU A 77 2.41 2.93 4.28
C LEU A 77 0.89 2.78 4.39
N SER A 78 0.29 2.01 3.49
CA SER A 78 -1.15 1.75 3.55
C SER A 78 -1.54 1.10 4.88
N PHE A 79 -2.67 1.51 5.45
CA PHE A 79 -3.23 1.04 6.72
C PHE A 79 -2.43 1.35 7.99
N SER A 80 -1.13 1.62 7.89
CA SER A 80 -0.22 1.85 9.01
C SER A 80 -0.36 3.25 9.59
N VAL A 81 -0.24 3.35 10.91
CA VAL A 81 0.00 4.61 11.63
C VAL A 81 1.22 4.46 12.53
N PRO A 82 1.88 5.57 12.91
CA PRO A 82 3.06 5.51 13.77
C PRO A 82 2.76 4.89 15.13
N GLU A 83 3.80 4.35 15.77
CA GLU A 83 3.74 3.89 17.15
C GLU A 83 3.21 5.00 18.08
N GLY A 84 2.35 4.63 19.02
CA GLY A 84 1.70 5.58 19.93
C GLY A 84 0.42 6.23 19.38
N VAL A 85 0.13 6.08 18.08
CA VAL A 85 -1.15 6.51 17.48
C VAL A 85 -2.14 5.37 17.56
N PRO A 86 -3.40 5.59 17.98
CA PRO A 86 -4.40 4.53 18.03
C PRO A 86 -4.65 3.90 16.65
N ALA A 87 -4.67 2.57 16.60
CA ALA A 87 -4.97 1.85 15.36
C ALA A 87 -6.36 2.25 14.83
N PRO A 88 -6.45 2.70 13.56
CA PRO A 88 -7.74 3.01 12.92
C PRO A 88 -8.63 1.77 12.80
N PRO A 89 -9.95 1.96 12.60
CA PRO A 89 -10.90 0.84 12.58
C PRO A 89 -10.59 -0.25 11.56
N SER A 90 -10.15 0.10 10.35
CA SER A 90 -9.76 -0.89 9.32
C SER A 90 -8.57 -1.73 9.78
N LEU A 91 -7.56 -1.09 10.39
CA LEU A 91 -6.39 -1.79 10.91
C LEU A 91 -6.73 -2.74 12.07
N LYS A 92 -7.64 -2.32 12.95
CA LYS A 92 -8.15 -3.21 14.01
C LYS A 92 -8.83 -4.45 13.44
N ASN A 93 -9.59 -4.32 12.36
CA ASN A 93 -10.23 -5.45 11.70
C ASN A 93 -9.20 -6.36 11.01
N ILE A 94 -8.15 -5.79 10.43
CA ILE A 94 -7.01 -6.56 9.89
C ILE A 94 -6.37 -7.39 11.01
N PHE A 95 -6.08 -6.80 12.17
CA PHE A 95 -5.48 -7.51 13.29
C PHE A 95 -6.38 -8.64 13.83
N ARG A 96 -7.68 -8.39 13.95
CA ARG A 96 -8.63 -9.45 14.37
C ARG A 96 -8.64 -10.62 13.39
N GLU A 97 -8.56 -10.34 12.09
CA GLU A 97 -8.50 -11.40 11.08
C GLU A 97 -7.18 -12.18 11.19
N ILE A 98 -6.05 -11.51 11.38
CA ILE A 98 -4.75 -12.17 11.59
C ILE A 98 -4.81 -13.10 12.82
N GLU A 99 -5.35 -12.62 13.93
CA GLU A 99 -5.49 -13.41 15.16
C GLU A 99 -6.37 -14.64 14.92
N SER A 100 -7.50 -14.47 14.26
CA SER A 100 -8.43 -15.56 13.94
C SER A 100 -7.85 -16.55 12.94
N ASP A 101 -7.19 -16.07 11.90
CA ASP A 101 -6.64 -16.89 10.80
C ASP A 101 -5.42 -17.71 11.26
N LEU A 102 -4.51 -17.09 12.00
CA LEU A 102 -3.22 -17.68 12.35
C LEU A 102 -3.15 -18.23 13.79
N GLY A 103 -4.18 -17.99 14.61
CA GLY A 103 -4.19 -18.39 16.03
C GLY A 103 -3.10 -17.71 16.85
N ILE A 104 -2.68 -16.51 16.46
CA ILE A 104 -1.68 -15.71 17.16
C ILE A 104 -2.33 -14.52 17.86
N ARG A 105 -1.59 -13.87 18.76
CA ARG A 105 -2.00 -12.61 19.39
C ARG A 105 -1.17 -11.46 18.84
N MET A 106 -1.83 -10.40 18.41
CA MET A 106 -1.15 -9.19 17.96
C MET A 106 -0.71 -8.34 19.15
N SER A 107 0.45 -7.69 19.06
CA SER A 107 0.99 -6.85 20.14
C SER A 107 0.17 -5.59 20.40
N GLY A 108 -0.62 -5.18 19.40
CA GLY A 108 -1.33 -3.91 19.42
C GLY A 108 -0.56 -2.73 18.81
N SER A 109 0.71 -2.93 18.43
CA SER A 109 1.47 -1.92 17.66
C SER A 109 0.77 -1.67 16.31
N PRO A 110 0.48 -0.41 15.96
CA PRO A 110 -0.17 -0.08 14.69
C PRO A 110 0.81 0.21 13.56
N ASP A 111 2.10 0.06 13.83
CA ASP A 111 3.18 0.34 12.89
C ASP A 111 3.51 -0.91 12.08
N LEU A 112 3.24 -0.86 10.77
CA LEU A 112 3.41 -2.00 9.86
C LEU A 112 4.79 -2.05 9.18
N ARG A 113 5.75 -1.23 9.58
CA ARG A 113 7.13 -1.30 9.05
C ARG A 113 7.74 -2.71 9.14
N PRO A 114 7.51 -3.50 10.21
CA PRO A 114 8.01 -4.87 10.26
C PRO A 114 7.51 -5.79 9.14
N TRP A 115 6.32 -5.54 8.59
CA TRP A 115 5.85 -6.27 7.39
C TRP A 115 6.56 -5.77 6.13
N ALA A 116 6.71 -4.45 5.99
CA ALA A 116 7.30 -3.83 4.81
C ALA A 116 8.72 -4.34 4.56
N VAL A 117 9.55 -4.41 5.59
CA VAL A 117 10.94 -4.88 5.47
C VAL A 117 11.07 -6.37 5.17
N GLN A 118 9.99 -7.14 5.28
CA GLN A 118 9.94 -8.55 4.88
C GLN A 118 9.53 -8.76 3.41
N GLY A 119 9.18 -7.70 2.70
CA GLY A 119 8.75 -7.77 1.30
C GLY A 119 7.26 -7.53 1.09
N VAL A 120 6.56 -6.92 2.05
CA VAL A 120 5.17 -6.47 1.88
C VAL A 120 5.16 -5.02 1.42
N LEU A 121 4.80 -4.78 0.17
CA LEU A 121 4.60 -3.43 -0.34
C LEU A 121 3.23 -2.91 0.10
N LEU A 122 3.25 -2.03 1.08
CA LEU A 122 2.04 -1.39 1.62
C LEU A 122 1.74 -0.13 0.81
N LEU A 123 1.08 -0.32 -0.33
CA LEU A 123 0.86 0.70 -1.35
C LEU A 123 -0.54 1.31 -1.26
N ASN A 124 -0.63 2.63 -1.16
CA ASN A 124 -1.88 3.34 -1.44
C ASN A 124 -1.98 3.69 -2.93
N SER A 125 -3.18 3.69 -3.48
CA SER A 125 -3.41 4.12 -4.88
C SER A 125 -3.16 5.62 -5.07
N VAL A 126 -3.44 6.41 -4.04
CA VAL A 126 -3.16 7.85 -3.96
C VAL A 126 -2.17 8.06 -2.82
N LEU A 127 -1.06 8.75 -3.07
CA LEU A 127 0.04 8.80 -2.10
C LEU A 127 0.05 10.05 -1.22
N THR A 128 -0.86 10.99 -1.47
CA THR A 128 -1.01 12.20 -0.67
C THR A 128 -2.48 12.55 -0.45
N VAL A 129 -2.74 13.36 0.57
CA VAL A 129 -4.09 13.85 0.90
C VAL A 129 -3.98 15.19 1.61
N ARG A 130 -4.96 16.11 1.43
CA ARG A 130 -5.05 17.31 2.26
C ARG A 130 -5.59 16.97 3.65
N SER A 131 -5.07 17.69 4.65
CA SER A 131 -5.51 17.56 6.04
C SER A 131 -7.03 17.73 6.15
N GLY A 132 -7.70 16.76 6.77
CA GLY A 132 -9.14 16.77 7.00
C GLY A 132 -10.02 16.54 5.78
N GLU A 133 -9.45 16.33 4.60
CA GLU A 133 -10.19 16.20 3.35
C GLU A 133 -9.92 14.86 2.67
N PRO A 134 -10.63 13.78 3.05
CA PRO A 134 -10.44 12.47 2.44
C PRO A 134 -10.67 12.53 0.92
N THR A 135 -9.93 11.74 0.16
CA THR A 135 -9.97 11.67 -1.31
C THR A 135 -9.61 12.96 -2.06
N SER A 136 -9.14 14.00 -1.37
CA SER A 136 -8.84 15.30 -1.96
C SER A 136 -7.81 15.28 -3.09
N HIS A 137 -6.93 14.29 -3.13
CA HIS A 137 -5.94 14.12 -4.19
C HIS A 137 -6.26 13.00 -5.18
N SER A 138 -7.49 12.47 -5.13
CA SER A 138 -7.96 11.58 -6.20
C SER A 138 -8.05 12.35 -7.52
N GLY A 139 -7.46 11.79 -8.58
CA GLY A 139 -7.52 12.42 -9.92
C GLY A 139 -6.45 13.47 -10.21
N ILE A 140 -5.49 13.75 -9.29
CA ILE A 140 -4.37 14.66 -9.60
C ILE A 140 -3.19 13.97 -10.31
N GLY A 141 -3.24 12.64 -10.48
CA GLY A 141 -2.23 11.87 -11.20
C GLY A 141 -1.66 10.66 -10.44
N TRP A 142 -1.90 10.52 -9.13
CA TRP A 142 -1.35 9.41 -8.34
C TRP A 142 -1.78 8.05 -8.85
N GLN A 143 -3.05 7.87 -9.24
CA GLN A 143 -3.55 6.57 -9.71
C GLN A 143 -2.85 6.11 -10.98
N THR A 144 -2.52 7.02 -11.90
CA THR A 144 -1.72 6.71 -13.08
C THR A 144 -0.34 6.19 -12.69
N PHE A 145 0.30 6.83 -11.74
CA PHE A 145 1.62 6.42 -11.23
C PHE A 145 1.56 5.06 -10.52
N THR A 146 0.62 4.86 -9.61
CA THR A 146 0.50 3.61 -8.86
C THR A 146 0.01 2.43 -9.72
N ASP A 147 -0.80 2.69 -10.75
CA ASP A 147 -1.10 1.69 -11.78
C ASP A 147 0.17 1.25 -12.53
N ALA A 148 1.06 2.19 -12.84
CA ALA A 148 2.37 1.86 -13.42
C ALA A 148 3.25 1.04 -12.46
N VAL A 149 3.19 1.32 -11.16
CA VAL A 149 3.86 0.52 -10.12
C VAL A 149 3.36 -0.93 -10.15
N ILE A 150 2.05 -1.13 -10.16
CA ILE A 150 1.44 -2.47 -10.22
C ILE A 150 1.85 -3.21 -11.49
N ARG A 151 1.80 -2.57 -12.66
CA ARG A 151 2.27 -3.16 -13.92
C ARG A 151 3.76 -3.51 -13.87
N THR A 152 4.58 -2.65 -13.31
CA THR A 152 6.03 -2.91 -13.16
C THR A 152 6.28 -4.16 -12.32
N ILE A 153 5.57 -4.34 -11.21
CA ILE A 153 5.66 -5.56 -10.41
C ILE A 153 5.20 -6.76 -11.23
N SER A 154 4.08 -6.65 -11.92
CA SER A 154 3.54 -7.72 -12.77
C SER A 154 4.53 -8.15 -13.84
N ASP A 155 5.25 -7.22 -14.45
CA ASP A 155 6.17 -7.48 -15.55
C ASP A 155 7.54 -7.97 -15.09
N ARG A 156 8.02 -7.52 -13.94
CA ARG A 156 9.43 -7.71 -13.51
C ARG A 156 9.63 -8.65 -12.34
N CYS A 157 8.59 -8.95 -11.59
CA CYS A 157 8.64 -9.89 -10.46
C CYS A 157 7.97 -11.22 -10.83
N ASP A 158 8.14 -12.24 -9.99
CA ASP A 158 7.51 -13.53 -10.14
C ASP A 158 6.89 -13.98 -8.82
N GLY A 159 5.72 -14.65 -8.90
CA GLY A 159 5.07 -15.26 -7.75
C GLY A 159 4.68 -14.28 -6.65
N VAL A 160 4.32 -13.05 -6.99
CA VAL A 160 3.87 -12.04 -6.03
C VAL A 160 2.41 -12.28 -5.69
N VAL A 161 2.04 -12.10 -4.42
CA VAL A 161 0.67 -12.21 -3.92
C VAL A 161 0.08 -10.81 -3.76
N PHE A 162 -0.97 -10.51 -4.53
CA PHE A 162 -1.69 -9.24 -4.44
C PHE A 162 -2.94 -9.41 -3.57
N LEU A 163 -3.02 -8.68 -2.47
CA LEU A 163 -4.18 -8.63 -1.60
C LEU A 163 -5.04 -7.43 -1.98
N LEU A 164 -6.18 -7.69 -2.62
CA LEU A 164 -7.08 -6.68 -3.15
C LEU A 164 -8.37 -6.65 -2.32
N TRP A 165 -8.50 -5.65 -1.46
CA TRP A 165 -9.60 -5.51 -0.51
C TRP A 165 -10.56 -4.40 -0.91
N GLY A 166 -11.80 -4.79 -1.18
CA GLY A 166 -12.86 -3.88 -1.64
C GLY A 166 -12.87 -3.68 -3.16
N ASN A 167 -13.95 -3.13 -3.66
CA ASN A 167 -14.20 -3.05 -5.11
C ASN A 167 -13.17 -2.19 -5.85
N TYR A 168 -12.70 -1.11 -5.23
CA TYR A 168 -11.69 -0.25 -5.84
C TYR A 168 -10.37 -1.02 -6.06
N ALA A 169 -9.86 -1.70 -5.02
CA ALA A 169 -8.64 -2.49 -5.15
C ALA A 169 -8.81 -3.64 -6.14
N LYS A 170 -9.94 -4.34 -6.10
CA LYS A 170 -10.27 -5.43 -7.05
C LYS A 170 -10.26 -4.97 -8.50
N SER A 171 -10.63 -3.71 -8.78
CA SER A 171 -10.58 -3.17 -10.14
C SER A 171 -9.17 -3.15 -10.74
N LYS A 172 -8.14 -3.23 -9.90
CA LYS A 172 -6.74 -3.27 -10.34
C LYS A 172 -6.26 -4.67 -10.77
N ALA A 173 -7.07 -5.70 -10.58
CA ALA A 173 -6.74 -7.08 -11.01
C ALA A 173 -6.39 -7.18 -12.50
N SER A 174 -7.00 -6.35 -13.35
CA SER A 174 -6.73 -6.32 -14.79
C SER A 174 -5.30 -5.86 -15.15
N LEU A 175 -4.56 -5.25 -14.21
CA LEU A 175 -3.18 -4.83 -14.39
C LEU A 175 -2.16 -5.94 -14.10
N ILE A 176 -2.62 -7.09 -13.59
CA ILE A 176 -1.79 -8.15 -13.04
C ILE A 176 -1.88 -9.39 -13.93
N ASP A 177 -0.72 -9.92 -14.34
CA ASP A 177 -0.63 -11.19 -15.06
C ASP A 177 -0.82 -12.37 -14.09
N THR A 178 -2.01 -12.95 -14.07
CA THR A 178 -2.36 -14.05 -13.19
C THR A 178 -1.72 -15.40 -13.59
N SER A 179 -1.06 -15.48 -14.73
CA SER A 179 -0.22 -16.62 -15.07
C SER A 179 1.11 -16.66 -14.31
N ARG A 180 1.51 -15.50 -13.77
CA ARG A 180 2.79 -15.32 -13.04
C ARG A 180 2.61 -14.95 -11.57
N HIS A 181 1.47 -14.40 -11.22
CA HIS A 181 1.20 -13.87 -9.90
C HIS A 181 -0.13 -14.40 -9.34
N HIS A 182 -0.34 -14.14 -8.06
CA HIS A 182 -1.53 -14.59 -7.33
C HIS A 182 -2.34 -13.39 -6.85
N ILE A 183 -3.66 -13.48 -6.98
CA ILE A 183 -4.60 -12.47 -6.49
C ILE A 183 -5.51 -13.10 -5.45
N LEU A 184 -5.58 -12.50 -4.26
CA LEU A 184 -6.54 -12.83 -3.22
C LEU A 184 -7.48 -11.63 -3.01
N GLU A 185 -8.76 -11.86 -3.23
CA GLU A 185 -9.79 -10.82 -3.13
C GLU A 185 -10.66 -11.00 -1.89
N ALA A 186 -10.97 -9.90 -1.21
CA ALA A 186 -11.89 -9.87 -0.08
C ALA A 186 -12.68 -8.56 -0.06
N ALA A 187 -13.67 -8.47 0.84
CA ALA A 187 -14.28 -7.20 1.18
C ALA A 187 -13.26 -6.25 1.82
N HIS A 188 -13.54 -4.95 1.83
CA HIS A 188 -12.67 -3.99 2.51
C HIS A 188 -12.72 -4.19 4.04
N PRO A 189 -11.59 -4.04 4.76
CA PRO A 189 -11.56 -4.21 6.22
C PRO A 189 -12.27 -3.09 7.00
N SER A 190 -12.77 -2.06 6.34
CA SER A 190 -13.56 -1.00 6.97
C SER A 190 -14.80 -1.55 7.68
N PRO A 191 -15.21 -0.98 8.83
CA PRO A 191 -16.49 -1.28 9.46
C PRO A 191 -17.70 -1.11 8.54
N LEU A 192 -17.60 -0.27 7.51
CA LEU A 192 -18.65 -0.08 6.51
C LEU A 192 -18.97 -1.37 5.72
N ALA A 193 -18.03 -2.30 5.62
CA ALA A 193 -18.24 -3.61 5.02
C ALA A 193 -18.96 -4.61 5.95
N ARG A 194 -19.42 -4.18 7.13
CA ARG A 194 -20.22 -4.96 8.08
C ARG A 194 -19.64 -6.34 8.41
N GLY A 195 -18.31 -6.42 8.56
CA GLY A 195 -17.61 -7.64 8.92
C GLY A 195 -17.35 -8.61 7.77
N ALA A 196 -17.68 -8.27 6.53
CA ALA A 196 -17.47 -9.14 5.36
C ALA A 196 -15.99 -9.46 5.05
N PHE A 197 -15.05 -8.73 5.65
CA PHE A 197 -13.61 -9.03 5.58
C PHE A 197 -13.22 -10.23 6.45
N SER A 198 -13.91 -10.43 7.56
CA SER A 198 -13.62 -11.50 8.53
C SER A 198 -13.80 -12.88 7.90
N GLY A 199 -12.85 -13.78 8.16
CA GLY A 199 -12.84 -15.12 7.60
C GLY A 199 -12.25 -15.23 6.19
N CYS A 200 -11.67 -14.16 5.63
CA CYS A 200 -11.01 -14.21 4.30
C CYS A 200 -9.75 -15.09 4.31
N ARG A 201 -9.09 -15.27 5.45
CA ARG A 201 -7.89 -16.11 5.63
C ARG A 201 -6.72 -15.73 4.71
N HIS A 202 -6.62 -14.47 4.36
CA HIS A 202 -5.61 -14.01 3.42
C HIS A 202 -4.17 -14.17 3.96
N PHE A 203 -3.97 -14.16 5.26
CA PHE A 203 -2.63 -14.19 5.87
C PHE A 203 -2.04 -15.60 5.86
N SER A 204 -2.80 -16.63 6.21
CA SER A 204 -2.40 -18.04 6.07
C SER A 204 -2.26 -18.42 4.59
N ARG A 205 -3.22 -18.05 3.75
CA ARG A 205 -3.19 -18.35 2.31
C ARG A 205 -2.02 -17.69 1.60
N THR A 206 -1.67 -16.45 1.98
CA THR A 206 -0.47 -15.78 1.46
C THR A 206 0.79 -16.57 1.77
N ASN A 207 0.93 -17.04 3.00
CA ASN A 207 2.10 -17.80 3.42
C ASN A 207 2.16 -19.18 2.72
N GLU A 208 1.03 -19.86 2.57
CA GLU A 208 0.95 -21.11 1.79
C GLU A 208 1.43 -20.90 0.34
N ILE A 209 1.00 -19.81 -0.30
CA ILE A 209 1.41 -19.47 -1.67
C ILE A 209 2.91 -19.15 -1.71
N LEU A 210 3.42 -18.34 -0.78
CA LEU A 210 4.85 -17.99 -0.73
C LEU A 210 5.73 -19.22 -0.55
N GLU A 211 5.34 -20.15 0.32
CA GLU A 211 6.06 -21.42 0.50
C GLU A 211 6.05 -22.27 -0.78
N ALA A 212 4.92 -22.36 -1.45
CA ALA A 212 4.80 -23.05 -2.75
C ALA A 212 5.70 -22.41 -3.83
N GLU A 213 5.90 -21.10 -3.77
CA GLU A 213 6.81 -20.34 -4.64
C GLU A 213 8.29 -20.42 -4.20
N GLY A 214 8.60 -21.19 -3.14
CA GLY A 214 9.95 -21.29 -2.59
C GLY A 214 10.43 -20.04 -1.87
N LYS A 215 9.52 -19.20 -1.43
CA LYS A 215 9.82 -17.94 -0.72
C LYS A 215 9.56 -18.08 0.77
N LYS A 216 10.33 -17.31 1.55
CA LYS A 216 10.11 -17.24 3.01
C LYS A 216 8.75 -16.62 3.31
N PRO A 217 7.92 -17.26 4.14
CA PRO A 217 6.65 -16.71 4.58
C PRO A 217 6.82 -15.38 5.33
N ILE A 218 5.74 -14.61 5.42
CA ILE A 218 5.70 -13.38 6.22
C ILE A 218 5.40 -13.72 7.68
N ASP A 219 6.19 -13.19 8.59
CA ASP A 219 5.83 -13.12 9.99
C ASP A 219 4.88 -11.92 10.20
N TRP A 220 3.61 -12.21 10.36
CA TRP A 220 2.57 -11.19 10.52
C TRP A 220 2.47 -10.60 11.94
N ARG A 221 3.23 -11.12 12.90
CA ARG A 221 3.32 -10.55 14.26
C ARG A 221 4.01 -9.19 14.24
N LEU A 222 3.58 -8.31 15.14
CA LEU A 222 4.14 -6.96 15.33
C LEU A 222 4.68 -6.81 16.73
#